data_28ad91b58fcb9a909e32040e90774010
#
_entry.id   28ad91b58fcb9a909e32040e90774010
#
_cell.length_a   1.000
_cell.length_b   1.000
_cell.length_c   1.000
_cell.angle_alpha   90.00
_cell.angle_beta   90.00
_cell.angle_gamma   90.00
#
_symmetry.space_group_name_H-M   'P 1'
#
loop_
_entity.id
_entity.type
_entity.pdbx_description
1 polymer ?
#
loop_
_entity_poly.entity_id
_entity_poly.type
_entity_poly.pdbx_seq_one_letter_code
_entity_poly.pdbx_strand_id
1 'polypeptide(L)'
;MHLILDTEILIQHPHLLSLGGKKVKFILPQVVVEELREVRFGKDFVELIEAAAQTKRLEILPRPVPQKLTHTVSRMNPGDESVIQTALHYLKTKKDAILVTEDNKLKSVAEKYGILTADGAHMLKRLESSAAEGVSLTATVRRAADAIARQTRRYFLQGLVIGVVTSSIVILTWQFREEIVRLIPRYGMLPIALVVGVALFIFRSRQRLGYGLVEVAIGIFATYYSQKADLSNPDSIVRVLAGLYIVVRGLDSIGKGIEGTRYEGAWRRFFKGNSDTL
;
A
#
# COMPACT_ATOMS: atom_id res chain seq x y z
N MET A 1 -29.64 2.51 0.32
CA MET A 1 -28.46 1.83 0.87
C MET A 1 -27.31 2.83 0.93
N HIS A 2 -26.64 2.95 2.08
CA HIS A 2 -25.50 3.82 2.30
C HIS A 2 -24.26 2.95 2.47
N LEU A 3 -23.21 3.23 1.72
CA LEU A 3 -21.93 2.53 1.81
C LEU A 3 -20.90 3.46 2.43
N ILE A 4 -20.42 3.12 3.61
CA ILE A 4 -19.38 3.85 4.30
C ILE A 4 -18.06 3.22 3.89
N LEU A 5 -17.17 4.04 3.34
CA LEU A 5 -15.93 3.57 2.73
C LEU A 5 -14.75 3.91 3.64
N ASP A 6 -13.89 2.94 3.82
CA ASP A 6 -12.60 3.07 4.46
C ASP A 6 -11.53 3.48 3.44
N THR A 7 -10.42 4.04 3.92
CA THR A 7 -9.26 4.49 3.12
C THR A 7 -8.70 3.35 2.26
N GLU A 8 -8.50 2.17 2.86
CA GLU A 8 -7.90 1.01 2.18
C GLU A 8 -8.75 0.54 0.99
N ILE A 9 -10.08 0.59 1.13
CA ILE A 9 -11.00 0.22 0.05
C ILE A 9 -10.85 1.11 -1.17
N LEU A 10 -10.71 2.41 -0.97
CA LEU A 10 -10.55 3.34 -2.09
C LEU A 10 -9.20 3.17 -2.79
N ILE A 11 -8.16 2.85 -2.02
CA ILE A 11 -6.84 2.56 -2.57
C ILE A 11 -6.86 1.28 -3.41
N GLN A 12 -7.50 0.23 -2.92
CA GLN A 12 -7.55 -1.07 -3.62
C GLN A 12 -8.57 -1.08 -4.77
N HIS A 13 -9.70 -0.42 -4.58
CA HIS A 13 -10.85 -0.44 -5.49
C HIS A 13 -11.35 0.97 -5.85
N PRO A 14 -10.53 1.84 -6.48
CA PRO A 14 -10.93 3.21 -6.82
C PRO A 14 -12.17 3.25 -7.75
N HIS A 15 -12.39 2.19 -8.54
CA HIS A 15 -13.57 2.06 -9.40
C HIS A 15 -14.89 1.95 -8.62
N LEU A 16 -14.86 1.65 -7.32
CA LEU A 16 -16.05 1.48 -6.51
C LEU A 16 -16.91 2.75 -6.52
N LEU A 17 -16.27 3.92 -6.46
CA LEU A 17 -16.98 5.22 -6.58
C LEU A 17 -17.61 5.42 -7.96
N SER A 18 -17.15 4.70 -8.97
CA SER A 18 -17.71 4.76 -10.32
C SER A 18 -18.90 3.82 -10.51
N LEU A 19 -19.20 2.95 -9.57
CA LEU A 19 -20.29 2.00 -9.61
C LEU A 19 -21.44 2.45 -8.71
N GLY A 20 -22.59 1.92 -8.93
CA GLY A 20 -23.76 2.16 -8.08
C GLY A 20 -24.92 2.84 -8.80
N GLY A 21 -26.11 2.25 -8.65
CA GLY A 21 -27.37 2.77 -9.17
C GLY A 21 -27.87 3.98 -8.37
N LYS A 22 -28.98 4.58 -8.80
CA LYS A 22 -29.62 5.75 -8.15
C LYS A 22 -29.92 5.54 -6.65
N LYS A 23 -29.98 4.29 -6.18
CA LYS A 23 -30.33 3.91 -4.80
C LYS A 23 -29.11 3.78 -3.87
N VAL A 24 -27.88 3.90 -4.39
CA VAL A 24 -26.64 3.75 -3.60
C VAL A 24 -26.02 5.12 -3.35
N LYS A 25 -25.77 5.44 -2.10
CA LYS A 25 -24.98 6.61 -1.66
C LYS A 25 -23.69 6.14 -1.00
N PHE A 26 -22.59 6.72 -1.40
CA PHE A 26 -21.29 6.55 -0.76
C PHE A 26 -21.12 7.61 0.31
N ILE A 27 -20.63 7.19 1.46
CA ILE A 27 -20.34 8.07 2.59
C ILE A 27 -18.86 7.98 2.88
N LEU A 28 -18.22 9.12 2.91
CA LEU A 28 -16.79 9.22 3.17
C LEU A 28 -16.55 10.14 4.36
N PRO A 29 -15.99 9.63 5.47
CA PRO A 29 -15.58 10.48 6.56
C PRO A 29 -14.48 11.45 6.11
N GLN A 30 -14.48 12.68 6.62
CA GLN A 30 -13.49 13.70 6.27
C GLN A 30 -12.05 13.23 6.54
N VAL A 31 -11.85 12.46 7.61
CA VAL A 31 -10.53 11.89 7.97
C VAL A 31 -10.00 10.96 6.88
N VAL A 32 -10.86 10.15 6.27
CA VAL A 32 -10.49 9.28 5.13
C VAL A 32 -10.02 10.12 3.94
N VAL A 33 -10.64 11.26 3.68
CA VAL A 33 -10.20 12.20 2.63
C VAL A 33 -8.82 12.77 2.96
N GLU A 34 -8.57 13.11 4.22
CA GLU A 34 -7.28 13.62 4.70
C GLU A 34 -6.19 12.56 4.56
N GLU A 35 -6.45 11.32 4.97
CA GLU A 35 -5.52 10.20 4.79
C GLU A 35 -5.22 9.93 3.31
N LEU A 36 -6.23 9.96 2.45
CA LEU A 36 -6.05 9.77 1.00
C LEU A 36 -5.20 10.88 0.36
N ARG A 37 -5.16 12.09 0.92
CA ARG A 37 -4.27 13.16 0.45
C ARG A 37 -2.80 12.86 0.71
N GLU A 38 -2.50 12.13 1.78
CA GLU A 38 -1.14 11.82 2.21
C GLU A 38 -0.55 10.60 1.47
N VAL A 39 -1.38 9.76 0.85
CA VAL A 39 -0.88 8.63 0.07
C VAL A 39 -0.17 9.10 -1.20
N ARG A 40 0.66 8.23 -1.77
CA ARG A 40 1.50 8.53 -2.95
C ARG A 40 0.78 9.17 -4.14
N PHE A 41 -0.47 8.79 -4.38
CA PHE A 41 -1.32 9.31 -5.47
C PHE A 41 -2.44 10.21 -4.93
N GLY A 42 -2.18 10.91 -3.82
CA GLY A 42 -3.20 11.67 -3.11
C GLY A 42 -3.93 12.69 -3.96
N LYS A 43 -3.24 13.37 -4.89
CA LYS A 43 -3.87 14.33 -5.82
C LYS A 43 -4.91 13.66 -6.71
N ASP A 44 -4.59 12.49 -7.27
CA ASP A 44 -5.49 11.75 -8.17
C ASP A 44 -6.72 11.24 -7.38
N PHE A 45 -6.54 10.83 -6.11
CA PHE A 45 -7.66 10.47 -5.24
C PHE A 45 -8.55 11.67 -4.91
N VAL A 46 -7.97 12.85 -4.66
CA VAL A 46 -8.76 14.07 -4.44
C VAL A 46 -9.60 14.40 -5.68
N GLU A 47 -9.02 14.35 -6.88
CA GLU A 47 -9.76 14.56 -8.13
C GLU A 47 -10.89 13.53 -8.31
N LEU A 48 -10.63 12.25 -7.98
CA LEU A 48 -11.65 11.20 -8.01
C LEU A 48 -12.80 11.50 -7.04
N ILE A 49 -12.49 11.90 -5.81
CA ILE A 49 -13.47 12.22 -4.76
C ILE A 49 -14.29 13.45 -5.18
N GLU A 50 -13.66 14.50 -5.66
CA GLU A 50 -14.33 15.72 -6.15
C GLU A 50 -15.28 15.40 -7.32
N ALA A 51 -14.81 14.61 -8.29
CA ALA A 51 -15.64 14.16 -9.40
C ALA A 51 -16.83 13.32 -8.93
N ALA A 52 -16.63 12.44 -7.95
CA ALA A 52 -17.70 11.63 -7.37
C ALA A 52 -18.71 12.49 -6.57
N ALA A 53 -18.23 13.49 -5.81
CA ALA A 53 -19.07 14.39 -5.04
C ALA A 53 -20.00 15.23 -5.94
N GLN A 54 -19.52 15.68 -7.11
CA GLN A 54 -20.34 16.38 -8.11
C GLN A 54 -21.55 15.54 -8.58
N THR A 55 -21.47 14.23 -8.49
CA THR A 55 -22.59 13.35 -8.88
C THR A 55 -23.71 13.27 -7.84
N LYS A 56 -23.60 13.93 -6.70
CA LYS A 56 -24.50 13.85 -5.53
C LYS A 56 -24.66 12.44 -4.94
N ARG A 57 -23.78 11.51 -5.30
CA ARG A 57 -23.76 10.13 -4.78
C ARG A 57 -22.75 9.92 -3.68
N LEU A 58 -21.73 10.77 -3.63
CA LEU A 58 -20.77 10.81 -2.57
C LEU A 58 -21.10 11.96 -1.63
N GLU A 59 -21.23 11.62 -0.35
CA GLU A 59 -21.40 12.58 0.75
C GLU A 59 -20.14 12.53 1.61
N ILE A 60 -19.46 13.67 1.73
CA ILE A 60 -18.31 13.81 2.63
C ILE A 60 -18.85 14.34 3.96
N LEU A 61 -18.65 13.57 5.02
CA LEU A 61 -19.09 13.98 6.35
C LEU A 61 -17.95 14.65 7.11
N PRO A 62 -18.18 15.83 7.68
CA PRO A 62 -17.26 16.41 8.64
C PRO A 62 -17.09 15.44 9.82
N ARG A 63 -16.02 15.57 10.59
CA ARG A 63 -15.73 14.71 11.76
C ARG A 63 -17.00 14.57 12.60
N PRO A 64 -17.49 13.37 12.82
CA PRO A 64 -18.66 13.17 13.67
C PRO A 64 -18.33 13.65 15.08
N VAL A 65 -19.33 14.18 15.78
CA VAL A 65 -19.21 14.53 17.21
C VAL A 65 -18.76 13.27 17.95
N PRO A 66 -17.66 13.31 18.71
CA PRO A 66 -17.13 12.14 19.40
C PRO A 66 -18.22 11.52 20.27
N GLN A 67 -18.74 10.37 19.91
CA GLN A 67 -19.57 9.58 20.81
C GLN A 67 -18.63 8.86 21.76
N LYS A 68 -18.96 8.80 23.05
CA LYS A 68 -18.21 7.99 24.01
C LYS A 68 -18.25 6.54 23.54
N LEU A 69 -17.24 6.14 22.82
CA LEU A 69 -17.01 4.75 22.41
C LEU A 69 -16.38 4.04 23.61
N THR A 70 -16.79 2.81 23.84
CA THR A 70 -16.26 1.96 24.91
C THR A 70 -14.76 1.74 24.72
N HIS A 71 -14.03 1.40 25.79
CA HIS A 71 -12.55 1.27 25.86
C HIS A 71 -11.88 0.48 24.73
N THR A 72 -12.62 -0.33 23.99
CA THR A 72 -12.10 -1.14 22.88
C THR A 72 -11.71 -0.31 21.65
N VAL A 73 -12.35 0.86 21.46
CA VAL A 73 -12.12 1.75 20.31
C VAL A 73 -10.97 2.73 20.55
N SER A 74 -10.65 3.03 21.81
CA SER A 74 -9.59 3.99 22.15
C SER A 74 -8.17 3.53 21.77
N ARG A 75 -8.01 2.30 21.24
CA ARG A 75 -6.75 1.77 20.71
C ARG A 75 -6.69 1.72 19.18
N MET A 76 -7.70 2.26 18.52
CA MET A 76 -7.76 2.31 17.06
C MET A 76 -7.05 3.55 16.54
N ASN A 77 -6.63 3.50 15.27
CA ASN A 77 -6.20 4.67 14.53
C ASN A 77 -7.35 5.70 14.46
N PRO A 78 -7.10 7.01 14.56
CA PRO A 78 -8.14 8.06 14.47
C PRO A 78 -9.01 7.95 13.19
N GLY A 79 -8.45 7.47 12.08
CA GLY A 79 -9.19 7.20 10.85
C GLY A 79 -10.23 6.11 11.05
N ASP A 80 -9.82 4.95 11.56
CA ASP A 80 -10.70 3.81 11.83
C ASP A 80 -11.80 4.18 12.83
N GLU A 81 -11.46 4.93 13.88
CA GLU A 81 -12.42 5.42 14.85
C GLU A 81 -13.49 6.30 14.19
N SER A 82 -13.09 7.22 13.31
CA SER A 82 -14.00 8.08 12.57
C SER A 82 -14.94 7.31 11.66
N VAL A 83 -14.44 6.23 11.02
CA VAL A 83 -15.24 5.34 10.17
C VAL A 83 -16.30 4.62 11.00
N ILE A 84 -15.95 4.04 12.16
CA ILE A 84 -16.90 3.39 13.08
C ILE A 84 -17.93 4.40 13.62
N GLN A 85 -17.51 5.58 14.05
CA GLN A 85 -18.43 6.62 14.54
C GLN A 85 -19.42 7.05 13.46
N THR A 86 -18.96 7.17 12.22
CA THR A 86 -19.82 7.46 11.06
C THR A 86 -20.85 6.35 10.85
N ALA A 87 -20.42 5.10 10.90
CA ALA A 87 -21.31 3.94 10.74
C ALA A 87 -22.37 3.89 11.85
N LEU A 88 -21.98 4.12 13.09
CA LEU A 88 -22.91 4.20 14.23
C LEU A 88 -23.91 5.34 14.11
N HIS A 89 -23.48 6.50 13.60
CA HIS A 89 -24.39 7.62 13.34
C HIS A 89 -25.49 7.24 12.36
N TYR A 90 -25.13 6.57 11.25
CA TYR A 90 -26.11 6.11 10.26
C TYR A 90 -27.01 5.00 10.80
N LEU A 91 -26.48 4.06 11.58
CA LEU A 91 -27.26 3.02 12.23
C LEU A 91 -28.32 3.61 13.17
N LYS A 92 -27.95 4.60 14.00
CA LYS A 92 -28.87 5.30 14.92
C LYS A 92 -29.98 6.08 14.19
N THR A 93 -29.68 6.60 13.00
CA THR A 93 -30.67 7.31 12.18
C THR A 93 -31.56 6.37 11.37
N LYS A 94 -31.53 5.06 11.65
CA LYS A 94 -32.30 4.00 10.97
C LYS A 94 -32.10 3.98 9.45
N LYS A 95 -30.91 4.31 9.01
CA LYS A 95 -30.52 4.22 7.59
C LYS A 95 -29.79 2.90 7.36
N ASP A 96 -30.15 2.18 6.30
CA ASP A 96 -29.39 1.00 5.87
C ASP A 96 -27.97 1.41 5.50
N ALA A 97 -27.03 1.14 6.39
CA ALA A 97 -25.61 1.44 6.20
C ALA A 97 -24.79 0.16 6.26
N ILE A 98 -23.84 0.04 5.37
CA ILE A 98 -22.86 -1.04 5.31
C ILE A 98 -21.48 -0.42 5.31
N LEU A 99 -20.63 -0.86 6.23
CA LEU A 99 -19.23 -0.51 6.24
C LEU A 99 -18.47 -1.42 5.26
N VAL A 100 -17.77 -0.81 4.30
CA VAL A 100 -16.96 -1.54 3.33
C VAL A 100 -15.50 -1.36 3.71
N THR A 101 -14.85 -2.45 4.12
CA THR A 101 -13.44 -2.46 4.55
C THR A 101 -12.81 -3.83 4.30
N GLU A 102 -11.51 -3.87 4.06
CA GLU A 102 -10.71 -5.10 4.03
C GLU A 102 -10.00 -5.36 5.38
N ASP A 103 -10.00 -4.39 6.30
CA ASP A 103 -9.37 -4.53 7.61
C ASP A 103 -10.22 -5.43 8.53
N ASN A 104 -9.67 -6.60 8.88
CA ASN A 104 -10.34 -7.56 9.75
C ASN A 104 -10.53 -7.04 11.18
N LYS A 105 -9.64 -6.15 11.68
CA LYS A 105 -9.82 -5.53 13.01
C LYS A 105 -11.00 -4.59 12.99
N LEU A 106 -11.08 -3.74 11.96
CA LEU A 106 -12.18 -2.81 11.77
C LEU A 106 -13.51 -3.57 11.62
N LYS A 107 -13.54 -4.68 10.86
CA LYS A 107 -14.72 -5.57 10.76
C LYS A 107 -15.13 -6.11 12.11
N SER A 108 -14.17 -6.70 12.86
CA SER A 108 -14.46 -7.29 14.17
C SER A 108 -15.01 -6.27 15.17
N VAL A 109 -14.50 -5.04 15.13
CA VAL A 109 -15.02 -3.94 15.97
C VAL A 109 -16.42 -3.53 15.50
N ALA A 110 -16.63 -3.35 14.19
CA ALA A 110 -17.91 -2.99 13.61
C ALA A 110 -19.02 -3.98 13.97
N GLU A 111 -18.74 -5.27 13.87
CA GLU A 111 -19.65 -6.36 14.22
C GLU A 111 -20.08 -6.32 15.69
N LYS A 112 -19.15 -6.01 16.62
CA LYS A 112 -19.48 -5.84 18.06
C LYS A 112 -20.49 -4.71 18.32
N TYR A 113 -20.54 -3.74 17.42
CA TYR A 113 -21.51 -2.64 17.47
C TYR A 113 -22.77 -2.88 16.61
N GLY A 114 -22.91 -4.07 16.02
CA GLY A 114 -24.03 -4.41 15.14
C GLY A 114 -24.01 -3.71 13.79
N ILE A 115 -22.83 -3.23 13.36
CA ILE A 115 -22.65 -2.62 12.05
C ILE A 115 -22.46 -3.73 11.03
N LEU A 116 -23.23 -3.70 9.94
CA LEU A 116 -23.05 -4.62 8.82
C LEU A 116 -21.74 -4.27 8.09
N THR A 117 -20.92 -5.29 7.83
CA THR A 117 -19.66 -5.16 7.11
C THR A 117 -19.67 -5.89 5.78
N ALA A 118 -18.90 -5.44 4.82
CA ALA A 118 -18.69 -6.11 3.54
C ALA A 118 -17.29 -5.89 3.02
N ASP A 119 -16.76 -6.89 2.28
CA ASP A 119 -15.49 -6.78 1.56
C ASP A 119 -15.65 -5.93 0.30
N GLY A 120 -14.62 -5.17 -0.04
CA GLY A 120 -14.61 -4.32 -1.23
C GLY A 120 -14.81 -5.10 -2.52
N ALA A 121 -14.12 -6.23 -2.67
CA ALA A 121 -14.25 -7.09 -3.86
C ALA A 121 -15.66 -7.66 -4.02
N HIS A 122 -16.28 -8.10 -2.92
CA HIS A 122 -17.66 -8.58 -2.93
C HIS A 122 -18.65 -7.46 -3.26
N MET A 123 -18.44 -6.27 -2.66
CA MET A 123 -19.30 -5.12 -2.92
C MET A 123 -19.15 -4.62 -4.36
N LEU A 124 -17.92 -4.59 -4.90
CA LEU A 124 -17.66 -4.23 -6.29
C LEU A 124 -18.49 -5.12 -7.25
N LYS A 125 -18.38 -6.43 -7.09
CA LYS A 125 -19.14 -7.41 -7.92
C LYS A 125 -20.67 -7.22 -7.80
N ARG A 126 -21.16 -6.95 -6.60
CA ARG A 126 -22.59 -6.69 -6.35
C ARG A 126 -23.06 -5.40 -7.01
N LEU A 127 -22.24 -4.34 -6.99
CA LEU A 127 -22.56 -3.08 -7.64
C LEU A 127 -22.49 -3.17 -9.16
N GLU A 128 -21.52 -3.93 -9.69
CA GLU A 128 -21.40 -4.19 -11.13
C GLU A 128 -22.64 -4.91 -11.67
N SER A 129 -23.10 -5.94 -10.98
CA SER A 129 -24.32 -6.66 -11.38
C SER A 129 -25.56 -5.77 -11.34
N SER A 130 -25.66 -4.86 -10.36
CA SER A 130 -26.76 -3.90 -10.25
C SER A 130 -26.66 -2.73 -11.25
N ALA A 131 -25.47 -2.40 -11.71
CA ALA A 131 -25.23 -1.33 -12.68
C ALA A 131 -25.60 -1.73 -14.12
N ALA A 132 -25.60 -3.03 -14.42
CA ALA A 132 -26.04 -3.56 -15.73
C ALA A 132 -27.51 -3.19 -16.06
N GLU A 133 -28.30 -2.81 -15.05
CA GLU A 133 -29.71 -2.41 -15.20
C GLU A 133 -29.96 -0.92 -15.51
N GLY A 134 -28.94 -0.14 -15.89
CA GLY A 134 -29.20 1.15 -16.55
C GLY A 134 -28.74 2.43 -15.89
N VAL A 135 -27.48 2.59 -15.53
CA VAL A 135 -26.93 3.94 -15.28
C VAL A 135 -25.52 4.07 -15.87
N SER A 136 -25.43 4.79 -16.98
CA SER A 136 -24.18 5.38 -17.46
C SER A 136 -23.64 6.30 -16.36
N LEU A 137 -22.59 5.86 -15.68
CA LEU A 137 -21.82 6.70 -14.75
C LEU A 137 -21.12 7.82 -15.49
N THR A 138 -20.98 8.95 -14.81
CA THR A 138 -20.26 10.07 -15.38
C THR A 138 -18.88 9.58 -15.84
N ALA A 139 -18.64 9.65 -17.12
CA ALA A 139 -17.40 9.21 -17.76
C ALA A 139 -16.15 9.79 -17.06
N THR A 140 -16.33 10.90 -16.36
CA THR A 140 -15.30 11.59 -15.57
C THR A 140 -14.81 10.76 -14.38
N VAL A 141 -15.71 10.22 -13.55
CA VAL A 141 -15.33 9.40 -12.37
C VAL A 141 -14.60 8.14 -12.81
N ARG A 142 -15.09 7.49 -13.87
CA ARG A 142 -14.44 6.30 -14.44
C ARG A 142 -13.05 6.62 -14.97
N ARG A 143 -12.89 7.74 -15.70
CA ARG A 143 -11.58 8.16 -16.22
C ARG A 143 -10.58 8.44 -15.10
N ALA A 144 -11.01 9.11 -14.02
CA ALA A 144 -10.16 9.36 -12.86
C ALA A 144 -9.71 8.05 -12.18
N ALA A 145 -10.64 7.11 -11.95
CA ALA A 145 -10.33 5.81 -11.38
C ALA A 145 -9.37 4.99 -12.27
N ASP A 146 -9.59 5.00 -13.61
CA ASP A 146 -8.70 4.36 -14.59
C ASP A 146 -7.31 5.00 -14.60
N ALA A 147 -7.21 6.32 -14.39
CA ALA A 147 -5.93 7.02 -14.31
C ALA A 147 -5.13 6.55 -13.11
N ILE A 148 -5.74 6.50 -11.92
CA ILE A 148 -5.11 6.00 -10.68
C ILE A 148 -4.61 4.55 -10.89
N ALA A 149 -5.46 3.66 -11.41
CA ALA A 149 -5.12 2.27 -11.63
C ALA A 149 -3.92 2.11 -12.59
N ARG A 150 -3.89 2.89 -13.68
CA ARG A 150 -2.76 2.91 -14.64
C ARG A 150 -1.49 3.45 -14.01
N GLN A 151 -1.57 4.51 -13.21
CA GLN A 151 -0.43 5.13 -12.57
C GLN A 151 0.21 4.20 -11.52
N THR A 152 -0.61 3.57 -10.68
CA THR A 152 -0.16 2.55 -9.72
C THR A 152 0.55 1.38 -10.41
N ARG A 153 -0.05 0.87 -11.51
CA ARG A 153 0.56 -0.21 -12.29
C ARG A 153 1.89 0.20 -12.92
N ARG A 154 1.95 1.40 -13.51
CA ARG A 154 3.20 1.93 -14.10
C ARG A 154 4.30 2.05 -13.06
N TYR A 155 3.99 2.64 -11.91
CA TYR A 155 4.95 2.76 -10.81
C TYR A 155 5.49 1.41 -10.36
N PHE A 156 4.62 0.43 -10.17
CA PHE A 156 5.01 -0.92 -9.77
C PHE A 156 5.93 -1.57 -10.83
N LEU A 157 5.54 -1.52 -12.11
CA LEU A 157 6.34 -2.07 -13.20
C LEU A 157 7.69 -1.36 -13.33
N GLN A 158 7.72 -0.03 -13.23
CA GLN A 158 8.97 0.73 -13.25
C GLN A 158 9.90 0.31 -12.11
N GLY A 159 9.38 0.22 -10.88
CA GLY A 159 10.16 -0.23 -9.73
C GLY A 159 10.72 -1.63 -9.92
N LEU A 160 9.92 -2.55 -10.45
CA LEU A 160 10.35 -3.92 -10.75
C LEU A 160 11.44 -3.96 -11.82
N VAL A 161 11.23 -3.28 -12.95
CA VAL A 161 12.23 -3.23 -14.05
C VAL A 161 13.53 -2.60 -13.56
N ILE A 162 13.48 -1.46 -12.90
CA ILE A 162 14.68 -0.80 -12.36
C ILE A 162 15.37 -1.71 -11.36
N GLY A 163 14.63 -2.37 -10.46
CA GLY A 163 15.19 -3.29 -9.47
C GLY A 163 15.92 -4.46 -10.14
N VAL A 164 15.30 -5.11 -11.12
CA VAL A 164 15.92 -6.24 -11.87
C VAL A 164 17.15 -5.79 -12.64
N VAL A 165 17.06 -4.69 -13.40
CA VAL A 165 18.20 -4.18 -14.18
C VAL A 165 19.36 -3.80 -13.26
N THR A 166 19.10 -3.07 -12.19
CA THR A 166 20.15 -2.67 -11.24
C THR A 166 20.79 -3.88 -10.55
N SER A 167 19.98 -4.88 -10.14
CA SER A 167 20.48 -6.12 -9.56
C SER A 167 21.39 -6.87 -10.55
N SER A 168 20.98 -6.95 -11.81
CA SER A 168 21.80 -7.58 -12.87
C SER A 168 23.13 -6.86 -13.07
N ILE A 169 23.13 -5.55 -13.08
CA ILE A 169 24.36 -4.74 -13.17
C ILE A 169 25.28 -5.02 -11.99
N VAL A 170 24.76 -5.06 -10.76
CA VAL A 170 25.57 -5.35 -9.56
C VAL A 170 26.19 -6.74 -9.64
N ILE A 171 25.44 -7.75 -10.07
CA ILE A 171 25.94 -9.12 -10.21
C ILE A 171 27.02 -9.20 -11.29
N LEU A 172 26.81 -8.55 -12.44
CA LEU A 172 27.82 -8.47 -13.51
C LEU A 172 29.08 -7.74 -13.05
N THR A 173 28.96 -6.60 -12.37
CA THR A 173 30.08 -5.84 -11.82
C THR A 173 30.90 -6.71 -10.85
N TRP A 174 30.22 -7.54 -10.05
CA TRP A 174 30.91 -8.48 -9.16
C TRP A 174 31.75 -9.51 -9.91
N GLN A 175 31.28 -9.96 -11.07
CA GLN A 175 32.05 -10.90 -11.91
C GLN A 175 33.36 -10.31 -12.39
N PHE A 176 33.39 -9.01 -12.69
CA PHE A 176 34.55 -8.26 -13.16
C PHE A 176 35.29 -7.51 -12.05
N ARG A 177 35.03 -7.81 -10.78
CA ARG A 177 35.59 -7.07 -9.62
C ARG A 177 37.08 -6.92 -9.62
N GLU A 178 37.83 -7.96 -10.03
CA GLU A 178 39.29 -7.94 -10.00
C GLU A 178 39.86 -6.97 -11.02
N GLU A 179 39.24 -6.90 -12.20
CA GLU A 179 39.63 -5.95 -13.24
C GLU A 179 39.29 -4.51 -12.83
N ILE A 180 38.12 -4.31 -12.25
CA ILE A 180 37.66 -3.00 -11.78
C ILE A 180 38.59 -2.48 -10.65
N VAL A 181 38.93 -3.34 -9.68
CA VAL A 181 39.80 -2.97 -8.57
C VAL A 181 41.22 -2.61 -9.06
N ARG A 182 41.72 -3.30 -10.11
CA ARG A 182 43.02 -2.97 -10.74
C ARG A 182 43.03 -1.60 -11.42
N LEU A 183 41.91 -1.16 -11.96
CA LEU A 183 41.75 0.13 -12.63
C LEU A 183 41.63 1.31 -11.67
N ILE A 184 41.20 1.06 -10.42
CA ILE A 184 40.96 2.11 -9.44
C ILE A 184 42.21 2.33 -8.59
N PRO A 185 42.84 3.54 -8.63
CA PRO A 185 43.93 3.89 -7.73
C PRO A 185 43.53 3.73 -6.27
N ARG A 186 44.45 3.31 -5.41
CA ARG A 186 44.21 3.02 -3.99
C ARG A 186 43.44 4.13 -3.25
N TYR A 187 43.66 5.39 -3.61
CA TYR A 187 42.99 6.57 -3.05
C TYR A 187 41.66 6.91 -3.74
N GLY A 188 41.35 6.26 -4.87
CA GLY A 188 40.08 6.48 -5.60
C GLY A 188 38.90 5.73 -5.02
N MET A 189 39.10 4.74 -4.15
CA MET A 189 38.05 3.93 -3.57
C MET A 189 37.09 4.74 -2.67
N LEU A 190 37.63 5.65 -1.84
CA LEU A 190 36.79 6.46 -0.91
C LEU A 190 35.84 7.41 -1.64
N PRO A 191 36.27 8.25 -2.61
CA PRO A 191 35.33 9.10 -3.33
C PRO A 191 34.31 8.29 -4.16
N ILE A 192 34.71 7.15 -4.74
CA ILE A 192 33.78 6.29 -5.46
C ILE A 192 32.73 5.72 -4.50
N ALA A 193 33.14 5.23 -3.34
CA ALA A 193 32.20 4.72 -2.34
C ALA A 193 31.21 5.79 -1.87
N LEU A 194 31.66 7.04 -1.70
CA LEU A 194 30.79 8.17 -1.36
C LEU A 194 29.78 8.46 -2.47
N VAL A 195 30.23 8.54 -3.71
CA VAL A 195 29.35 8.79 -4.87
C VAL A 195 28.31 7.68 -5.02
N VAL A 196 28.72 6.42 -4.90
CA VAL A 196 27.83 5.26 -4.96
C VAL A 196 26.83 5.30 -3.79
N GLY A 197 27.30 5.63 -2.57
CA GLY A 197 26.43 5.76 -1.40
C GLY A 197 25.37 6.84 -1.57
N VAL A 198 25.73 8.00 -2.09
CA VAL A 198 24.79 9.10 -2.39
C VAL A 198 23.80 8.67 -3.49
N ALA A 199 24.29 8.03 -4.55
CA ALA A 199 23.42 7.53 -5.63
C ALA A 199 22.41 6.49 -5.11
N LEU A 200 22.83 5.56 -4.26
CA LEU A 200 21.95 4.58 -3.61
C LEU A 200 20.95 5.24 -2.69
N PHE A 201 21.35 6.27 -1.94
CA PHE A 201 20.44 7.05 -1.10
C PHE A 201 19.35 7.75 -1.92
N ILE A 202 19.74 8.41 -3.02
CA ILE A 202 18.79 9.06 -3.96
C ILE A 202 17.89 8.01 -4.59
N PHE A 203 18.43 6.87 -4.99
CA PHE A 203 17.65 5.76 -5.55
C PHE A 203 16.62 5.25 -4.55
N ARG A 204 17.02 4.99 -3.29
CA ARG A 204 16.12 4.58 -2.22
C ARG A 204 15.00 5.59 -1.97
N SER A 205 15.31 6.90 -1.98
CA SER A 205 14.30 7.93 -1.72
C SER A 205 13.25 8.03 -2.82
N ARG A 206 13.64 7.79 -4.08
CA ARG A 206 12.75 7.90 -5.26
C ARG A 206 12.01 6.61 -5.59
N GLN A 207 12.69 5.46 -5.43
CA GLN A 207 12.20 4.15 -5.89
C GLN A 207 12.41 3.06 -4.83
N ARG A 208 11.67 3.17 -3.71
CA ARG A 208 11.81 2.24 -2.57
C ARG A 208 11.60 0.78 -2.96
N LEU A 209 10.65 0.49 -3.86
CA LEU A 209 10.39 -0.85 -4.35
C LEU A 209 11.61 -1.41 -5.10
N GLY A 210 12.10 -0.68 -6.11
CA GLY A 210 13.26 -1.10 -6.91
C GLY A 210 14.51 -1.25 -6.05
N TYR A 211 14.75 -0.32 -5.14
CA TYR A 211 15.87 -0.38 -4.19
C TYR A 211 15.79 -1.61 -3.28
N GLY A 212 14.60 -1.92 -2.74
CA GLY A 212 14.40 -3.11 -1.90
C GLY A 212 14.67 -4.41 -2.67
N LEU A 213 14.28 -4.50 -3.95
CA LEU A 213 14.62 -5.65 -4.79
C LEU A 213 16.13 -5.81 -4.97
N VAL A 214 16.86 -4.72 -5.16
CA VAL A 214 18.32 -4.74 -5.24
C VAL A 214 18.94 -5.19 -3.91
N GLU A 215 18.48 -4.69 -2.77
CA GLU A 215 18.93 -5.14 -1.44
C GLU A 215 18.73 -6.65 -1.26
N VAL A 216 17.53 -7.17 -1.58
CA VAL A 216 17.23 -8.60 -1.49
C VAL A 216 18.16 -9.42 -2.39
N ALA A 217 18.34 -9.00 -3.65
CA ALA A 217 19.23 -9.70 -4.59
C ALA A 217 20.68 -9.72 -4.11
N ILE A 218 21.20 -8.60 -3.62
CA ILE A 218 22.57 -8.50 -3.06
C ILE A 218 22.70 -9.38 -1.83
N GLY A 219 21.71 -9.36 -0.92
CA GLY A 219 21.74 -10.18 0.30
C GLY A 219 21.75 -11.67 0.01
N ILE A 220 20.90 -12.14 -0.92
CA ILE A 220 20.88 -13.54 -1.36
C ILE A 220 22.21 -13.92 -2.00
N PHE A 221 22.73 -13.06 -2.88
CA PHE A 221 24.00 -13.30 -3.54
C PHE A 221 25.16 -13.37 -2.54
N ALA A 222 25.24 -12.44 -1.59
CA ALA A 222 26.27 -12.44 -0.54
C ALA A 222 26.19 -13.71 0.32
N THR A 223 24.98 -14.15 0.69
CA THR A 223 24.77 -15.40 1.44
C THR A 223 25.21 -16.62 0.63
N TYR A 224 24.83 -16.69 -0.65
CA TYR A 224 25.20 -17.81 -1.52
C TYR A 224 26.72 -17.95 -1.70
N TYR A 225 27.43 -16.84 -1.92
CA TYR A 225 28.90 -16.87 -2.03
C TYR A 225 29.59 -17.21 -0.71
N SER A 226 28.99 -16.85 0.42
CA SER A 226 29.52 -17.20 1.74
C SER A 226 29.37 -18.69 2.08
N GLN A 227 28.39 -19.39 1.49
CA GLN A 227 28.23 -20.85 1.67
C GLN A 227 29.37 -21.67 1.05
N LYS A 228 30.09 -21.13 0.04
CA LYS A 228 31.27 -21.76 -0.55
C LYS A 228 32.52 -21.68 0.36
N ALA A 229 32.47 -20.86 1.40
CA ALA A 229 33.51 -20.73 2.41
C ALA A 229 33.25 -21.69 3.57
N ASP A 230 34.31 -22.14 4.22
CA ASP A 230 34.22 -23.01 5.39
C ASP A 230 33.43 -22.31 6.51
N LEU A 231 32.28 -22.90 6.88
CA LEU A 231 31.44 -22.37 7.96
C LEU A 231 32.07 -22.51 9.36
N SER A 232 33.19 -23.24 9.47
CA SER A 232 33.99 -23.29 10.70
C SER A 232 34.73 -21.95 10.94
N ASN A 233 34.84 -21.12 9.92
CA ASN A 233 35.49 -19.82 10.03
C ASN A 233 34.45 -18.75 10.50
N PRO A 234 34.73 -18.05 11.63
CA PRO A 234 33.84 -16.98 12.14
C PRO A 234 33.52 -15.90 11.08
N ASP A 235 34.48 -15.57 10.22
CA ASP A 235 34.27 -14.58 9.14
C ASP A 235 33.20 -15.01 8.14
N SER A 236 33.08 -16.31 7.88
CA SER A 236 32.04 -16.85 6.98
C SER A 236 30.67 -16.72 7.61
N ILE A 237 30.55 -16.98 8.90
CA ILE A 237 29.29 -16.80 9.65
C ILE A 237 28.85 -15.33 9.63
N VAL A 238 29.78 -14.41 9.91
CA VAL A 238 29.48 -12.97 9.87
C VAL A 238 28.98 -12.53 8.48
N ARG A 239 29.59 -13.04 7.42
CA ARG A 239 29.12 -12.74 6.04
C ARG A 239 27.73 -13.27 5.73
N VAL A 240 27.40 -14.49 6.19
CA VAL A 240 26.05 -15.06 6.05
C VAL A 240 25.03 -14.21 6.81
N LEU A 241 25.32 -13.85 8.06
CA LEU A 241 24.46 -13.00 8.87
C LEU A 241 24.27 -11.61 8.26
N ALA A 242 25.33 -11.02 7.72
CA ALA A 242 25.27 -9.74 7.02
C ALA A 242 24.37 -9.84 5.75
N GLY A 243 24.50 -10.93 4.98
CA GLY A 243 23.63 -11.19 3.83
C GLY A 243 22.16 -11.32 4.21
N LEU A 244 21.86 -12.09 5.26
CA LEU A 244 20.50 -12.21 5.79
C LEU A 244 19.93 -10.88 6.27
N TYR A 245 20.73 -10.08 6.98
CA TYR A 245 20.33 -8.74 7.41
C TYR A 245 19.92 -7.85 6.24
N ILE A 246 20.73 -7.88 5.14
CA ILE A 246 20.44 -7.12 3.93
C ILE A 246 19.13 -7.59 3.29
N VAL A 247 18.84 -8.92 3.26
CA VAL A 247 17.57 -9.46 2.77
C VAL A 247 16.40 -8.91 3.57
N VAL A 248 16.46 -9.00 4.91
CA VAL A 248 15.38 -8.50 5.79
C VAL A 248 15.13 -7.02 5.57
N ARG A 249 16.19 -6.22 5.47
CA ARG A 249 16.10 -4.78 5.20
C ARG A 249 15.51 -4.49 3.82
N GLY A 250 15.86 -5.28 2.82
CA GLY A 250 15.31 -5.19 1.47
C GLY A 250 13.81 -5.48 1.45
N LEU A 251 13.35 -6.50 2.19
CA LEU A 251 11.93 -6.80 2.35
C LEU A 251 11.17 -5.65 3.04
N ASP A 252 11.75 -5.01 4.06
CA ASP A 252 11.15 -3.80 4.68
C ASP A 252 11.05 -2.64 3.67
N SER A 253 12.09 -2.44 2.86
CA SER A 253 12.10 -1.43 1.80
C SER A 253 11.02 -1.70 0.73
N ILE A 254 10.82 -2.97 0.34
CA ILE A 254 9.76 -3.40 -0.56
C ILE A 254 8.39 -3.11 0.07
N GLY A 255 8.17 -3.52 1.32
CA GLY A 255 6.93 -3.27 2.05
C GLY A 255 6.54 -1.80 2.02
N LYS A 256 7.47 -0.91 2.39
CA LYS A 256 7.28 0.55 2.33
C LYS A 256 7.11 1.09 0.90
N GLY A 257 7.65 0.41 -0.10
CA GLY A 257 7.50 0.77 -1.51
C GLY A 257 6.12 0.43 -2.07
N ILE A 258 5.44 -0.53 -1.47
CA ILE A 258 4.11 -1.02 -1.87
C ILE A 258 2.98 -0.30 -1.11
N GLU A 259 3.29 0.35 0.02
CA GLU A 259 2.30 1.12 0.79
C GLU A 259 1.53 2.10 -0.11
N GLY A 260 0.22 2.17 0.08
CA GLY A 260 -0.67 2.99 -0.74
C GLY A 260 -0.92 2.43 -2.14
N THR A 261 -0.58 1.17 -2.41
CA THR A 261 -0.89 0.49 -3.67
C THR A 261 -1.83 -0.69 -3.44
N ARG A 262 -2.53 -1.12 -4.51
CA ARG A 262 -3.39 -2.33 -4.46
C ARG A 262 -2.66 -3.63 -4.06
N TYR A 263 -1.33 -3.64 -4.07
CA TYR A 263 -0.52 -4.80 -3.71
C TYR A 263 -0.24 -4.88 -2.20
N GLU A 264 -0.52 -3.81 -1.46
CA GLU A 264 -0.30 -3.73 -0.02
C GLU A 264 -1.04 -4.81 0.76
N GLY A 265 -2.33 -5.02 0.44
CA GLY A 265 -3.14 -6.05 1.10
C GLY A 265 -2.58 -7.46 0.90
N ALA A 266 -2.10 -7.79 -0.30
CA ALA A 266 -1.46 -9.08 -0.57
C ALA A 266 -0.14 -9.21 0.21
N TRP A 267 0.67 -8.14 0.26
CA TRP A 267 1.92 -8.11 1.02
C TRP A 267 1.69 -8.31 2.52
N ARG A 268 0.72 -7.60 3.10
CA ARG A 268 0.36 -7.74 4.51
C ARG A 268 -0.07 -9.17 4.86
N ARG A 269 -0.87 -9.82 4.01
CA ARG A 269 -1.28 -11.23 4.21
C ARG A 269 -0.08 -12.19 4.20
N PHE A 270 0.92 -11.95 3.35
CA PHE A 270 2.08 -12.83 3.21
C PHE A 270 3.10 -12.66 4.34
N PHE A 271 3.41 -11.42 4.74
CA PHE A 271 4.54 -11.12 5.63
C PHE A 271 4.15 -10.69 7.04
N LYS A 272 2.95 -10.11 7.23
CA LYS A 272 2.50 -9.74 8.58
C LYS A 272 1.68 -10.83 9.26
N GLY A 273 1.30 -11.88 8.51
CA GLY A 273 0.50 -13.00 9.04
C GLY A 273 -0.79 -12.51 9.70
N ASN A 274 -1.67 -13.39 10.07
CA ASN A 274 -2.76 -13.10 11.01
C ASN A 274 -2.16 -12.93 12.41
N SER A 275 -1.37 -11.87 12.66
CA SER A 275 -0.85 -11.55 14.00
C SER A 275 -1.96 -11.19 15.01
N ASP A 276 -3.21 -11.41 14.64
CA ASP A 276 -4.38 -11.12 15.45
C ASP A 276 -4.92 -12.34 16.22
N THR A 277 -4.16 -13.45 16.27
CA THR A 277 -4.50 -14.67 17.05
C THR A 277 -3.68 -14.87 18.32
N LEU A 278 -2.99 -13.84 18.84
CA LEU A 278 -2.36 -13.87 20.15
C LEU A 278 -2.94 -12.81 21.08
#